data_478ab016d833dbb07c266075bb8e89cb
#
_entry.id   478ab016d833dbb07c266075bb8e89cb
#
_cell.length_a   1.000
_cell.length_b   1.000
_cell.length_c   1.000
_cell.angle_alpha   90.00
_cell.angle_beta   90.00
_cell.angle_gamma   90.00
#
_symmetry.space_group_name_H-M   'P 1'
#
loop_
_entity.id
_entity.type
_entity.pdbx_description
1 polymer ?
#
loop_
_entity_poly.entity_id
_entity_poly.type
_entity_poly.pdbx_seq_one_letter_code
_entity_poly.pdbx_strand_id
1 'polypeptide(L)'
;LIKGVFELLYSENRGAAFGMMQEKQLFFFLIAVLVLGAVAYLIYKMPSDGKYRPLAVCLMMISAGAVGNMIDRVSQGYVVDFLYFKLINFPIFNVADCYVTIGAACLVFLIMFYYKDEDMACFSLKKQ
;
A
#
# COMPACT_ATOMS: atom_id res chain seq x y z
N LEU A 1 -20.15 -1.61 -13.88
CA LEU A 1 -19.87 -3.02 -13.61
C LEU A 1 -21.14 -3.74 -13.12
N ILE A 2 -21.44 -3.67 -11.85
CA ILE A 2 -22.68 -4.21 -11.31
C ILE A 2 -23.47 -3.04 -10.73
N LYS A 3 -24.50 -2.59 -11.45
CA LYS A 3 -25.27 -1.40 -11.07
C LYS A 3 -25.82 -1.54 -9.64
N GLY A 4 -25.62 -0.53 -8.82
CA GLY A 4 -26.10 -0.51 -7.43
C GLY A 4 -25.22 -1.29 -6.45
N VAL A 5 -24.23 -2.07 -6.93
CA VAL A 5 -23.34 -2.87 -6.10
C VAL A 5 -21.90 -2.39 -6.25
N PHE A 6 -21.36 -2.44 -7.46
CA PHE A 6 -19.99 -2.04 -7.77
C PHE A 6 -19.97 -1.21 -9.03
N GLU A 7 -19.58 0.05 -8.91
CA GLU A 7 -19.65 1.04 -9.99
C GLU A 7 -18.32 1.72 -10.21
N LEU A 8 -18.17 2.30 -11.42
CA LEU A 8 -17.08 3.21 -11.73
C LEU A 8 -17.60 4.64 -11.53
N LEU A 9 -16.95 5.40 -10.66
CA LEU A 9 -17.39 6.74 -10.31
C LEU A 9 -16.16 7.63 -10.14
N TYR A 10 -16.09 8.73 -10.91
CA TYR A 10 -14.95 9.66 -10.83
C TYR A 10 -14.99 10.43 -9.51
N SER A 11 -13.85 10.48 -8.82
CA SER A 11 -13.66 11.29 -7.62
C SER A 11 -12.22 11.73 -7.51
N GLU A 12 -11.97 12.97 -7.11
CA GLU A 12 -10.63 13.48 -6.86
C GLU A 12 -10.31 13.39 -5.37
N ASN A 13 -9.35 12.54 -5.02
CA ASN A 13 -8.92 12.34 -3.63
C ASN A 13 -7.69 13.23 -3.35
N ARG A 14 -7.86 14.27 -2.55
CA ARG A 14 -6.80 15.21 -2.19
C ARG A 14 -6.18 14.92 -0.83
N GLY A 15 -6.48 13.77 -0.27
CA GLY A 15 -5.95 13.35 1.03
C GLY A 15 -5.89 11.84 1.15
N ALA A 16 -6.51 11.29 2.20
CA ALA A 16 -6.54 9.86 2.48
C ALA A 16 -7.88 9.24 2.08
N ALA A 17 -8.01 7.93 2.26
CA ALA A 17 -9.28 7.24 2.15
C ALA A 17 -10.33 7.96 3.03
N PHE A 18 -11.60 7.89 2.67
CA PHE A 18 -12.70 8.60 3.30
C PHE A 18 -12.66 10.13 3.12
N GLY A 19 -11.76 10.65 2.30
CA GLY A 19 -11.60 12.09 2.09
C GLY A 19 -11.09 12.85 3.31
N MET A 20 -10.61 12.13 4.34
CA MET A 20 -10.07 12.75 5.54
C MET A 20 -8.72 13.41 5.25
N MET A 21 -8.43 14.51 5.95
CA MET A 21 -7.17 15.23 5.85
C MET A 21 -6.84 15.67 4.42
N GLN A 22 -7.88 16.02 3.64
CA GLN A 22 -7.69 16.55 2.30
C GLN A 22 -6.78 17.78 2.36
N GLU A 23 -5.94 17.93 1.35
CA GLU A 23 -4.96 19.01 1.22
C GLU A 23 -3.76 18.90 2.18
N LYS A 24 -3.63 17.80 2.91
CA LYS A 24 -2.42 17.49 3.69
C LYS A 24 -1.40 16.74 2.82
N GLN A 25 -1.09 17.30 1.65
CA GLN A 25 -0.25 16.63 0.65
C GLN A 25 1.15 16.31 1.18
N LEU A 26 1.76 17.26 1.89
CA LEU A 26 3.10 17.04 2.46
C LEU A 26 3.09 15.88 3.44
N PHE A 27 2.07 15.80 4.30
CA PHE A 27 1.94 14.71 5.28
C PHE A 27 1.89 13.35 4.58
N PHE A 28 1.05 13.21 3.56
CA PHE A 28 0.93 11.94 2.83
C PHE A 28 2.18 11.62 2.02
N PHE A 29 2.85 12.64 1.49
CA PHE A 29 4.13 12.46 0.82
C PHE A 29 5.17 11.89 1.80
N LEU A 30 5.27 12.44 3.01
CA LEU A 30 6.21 11.98 4.02
C LEU A 30 5.90 10.54 4.45
N ILE A 31 4.63 10.18 4.61
CA ILE A 31 4.24 8.80 4.93
C ILE A 31 4.68 7.86 3.81
N ALA A 32 4.46 8.24 2.54
CA ALA A 32 4.87 7.43 1.40
C ALA A 32 6.39 7.23 1.39
N VAL A 33 7.16 8.28 1.67
CA VAL A 33 8.63 8.19 1.74
C VAL A 33 9.05 7.24 2.86
N LEU A 34 8.41 7.31 4.03
CA LEU A 34 8.70 6.41 5.14
C LEU A 34 8.40 4.97 4.79
N VAL A 35 7.26 4.70 4.16
CA VAL A 35 6.88 3.36 3.71
C VAL A 35 7.90 2.82 2.70
N LEU A 36 8.25 3.62 1.70
CA LEU A 36 9.23 3.22 0.69
C LEU A 36 10.61 2.98 1.30
N GLY A 37 11.00 3.80 2.26
CA GLY A 37 12.25 3.61 3.00
C GLY A 37 12.26 2.31 3.79
N ALA A 38 11.16 2.01 4.47
CA ALA A 38 11.02 0.75 5.20
C ALA A 38 11.08 -0.45 4.27
N VAL A 39 10.40 -0.38 3.12
CA VAL A 39 10.45 -1.45 2.11
C VAL A 39 11.88 -1.63 1.60
N ALA A 40 12.56 -0.54 1.29
CA ALA A 40 13.94 -0.60 0.82
C ALA A 40 14.85 -1.27 1.85
N TYR A 41 14.70 -0.94 3.13
CA TYR A 41 15.45 -1.56 4.22
C TYR A 41 15.18 -3.07 4.27
N LEU A 42 13.90 -3.47 4.21
CA LEU A 42 13.54 -4.89 4.28
C LEU A 42 14.07 -5.67 3.08
N ILE A 43 13.99 -5.10 1.89
CA ILE A 43 14.54 -5.73 0.68
C ILE A 43 16.07 -5.87 0.80
N TYR A 44 16.74 -4.83 1.31
CA TYR A 44 18.19 -4.86 1.50
C TYR A 44 18.63 -5.98 2.47
N LYS A 45 17.87 -6.17 3.55
CA LYS A 45 18.17 -7.19 4.58
C LYS A 45 17.69 -8.59 4.18
N MET A 46 16.88 -8.70 3.14
CA MET A 46 16.23 -9.96 2.77
C MET A 46 17.27 -10.97 2.24
N PRO A 47 17.29 -12.20 2.78
CA PRO A 47 18.14 -13.25 2.22
C PRO A 47 17.71 -13.62 0.81
N SER A 48 18.66 -14.16 0.02
CA SER A 48 18.40 -14.59 -1.36
C SER A 48 17.67 -15.94 -1.46
N ASP A 49 17.13 -16.42 -0.35
CA ASP A 49 16.39 -17.67 -0.28
C ASP A 49 14.98 -17.48 -0.86
N GLY A 50 14.53 -18.44 -1.66
CA GLY A 50 13.20 -18.42 -2.26
C GLY A 50 12.05 -18.38 -1.24
N LYS A 51 12.31 -18.72 0.02
CA LYS A 51 11.33 -18.61 1.11
C LYS A 51 10.77 -17.19 1.28
N TYR A 52 11.57 -16.18 0.93
CA TYR A 52 11.20 -14.76 1.10
C TYR A 52 10.51 -14.17 -0.13
N ARG A 53 10.27 -14.96 -1.20
CA ARG A 53 9.57 -14.45 -2.39
C ARG A 53 8.17 -13.93 -2.10
N PRO A 54 7.33 -14.63 -1.31
CA PRO A 54 6.01 -14.07 -1.00
C PRO A 54 6.10 -12.73 -0.30
N LEU A 55 7.05 -12.58 0.64
CA LEU A 55 7.28 -11.32 1.32
C LEU A 55 7.70 -10.23 0.33
N ALA A 56 8.62 -10.54 -0.58
CA ALA A 56 9.08 -9.59 -1.59
C ALA A 56 7.93 -9.12 -2.49
N VAL A 57 7.05 -10.03 -2.91
CA VAL A 57 5.89 -9.69 -3.72
C VAL A 57 4.97 -8.73 -2.99
N CYS A 58 4.68 -8.99 -1.71
CA CYS A 58 3.85 -8.08 -0.91
C CYS A 58 4.47 -6.69 -0.80
N LEU A 59 5.77 -6.62 -0.54
CA LEU A 59 6.48 -5.34 -0.42
C LEU A 59 6.49 -4.58 -1.75
N MET A 60 6.65 -5.28 -2.87
CA MET A 60 6.60 -4.67 -4.20
C MET A 60 5.21 -4.14 -4.53
N MET A 61 4.16 -4.85 -4.14
CA MET A 61 2.78 -4.38 -4.34
C MET A 61 2.51 -3.11 -3.55
N ILE A 62 2.92 -3.07 -2.28
CA ILE A 62 2.78 -1.90 -1.44
C ILE A 62 3.53 -0.71 -2.05
N SER A 63 4.76 -0.94 -2.50
CA SER A 63 5.60 0.10 -3.11
C SER A 63 5.00 0.62 -4.39
N ALA A 64 4.51 -0.26 -5.27
CA ALA A 64 3.90 0.14 -6.53
C ALA A 64 2.68 1.04 -6.29
N GLY A 65 1.81 0.66 -5.35
CA GLY A 65 0.64 1.46 -5.00
C GLY A 65 1.02 2.80 -4.39
N ALA A 66 1.98 2.80 -3.46
CA ALA A 66 2.44 4.04 -2.82
C ALA A 66 3.07 5.00 -3.82
N VAL A 67 3.91 4.50 -4.72
CA VAL A 67 4.55 5.31 -5.76
C VAL A 67 3.51 5.86 -6.73
N GLY A 68 2.55 5.04 -7.16
CA GLY A 68 1.50 5.48 -8.07
C GLY A 68 0.70 6.66 -7.53
N ASN A 69 0.23 6.54 -6.28
CA ASN A 69 -0.51 7.63 -5.64
C ASN A 69 0.37 8.86 -5.40
N MET A 70 1.63 8.65 -5.04
CA MET A 70 2.57 9.75 -4.82
C MET A 70 2.84 10.54 -6.10
N ILE A 71 3.05 9.84 -7.23
CA ILE A 71 3.27 10.49 -8.53
C ILE A 71 2.08 11.36 -8.87
N ASP A 72 0.86 10.83 -8.73
CA ASP A 72 -0.35 11.59 -9.05
C ASP A 72 -0.47 12.84 -8.18
N ARG A 73 -0.22 12.74 -6.89
CA ARG A 73 -0.31 13.88 -5.98
C ARG A 73 0.75 14.95 -6.28
N VAL A 74 1.98 14.53 -6.59
CA VAL A 74 3.06 15.47 -6.90
C VAL A 74 2.81 16.18 -8.23
N SER A 75 2.31 15.45 -9.25
CA SER A 75 2.14 16.00 -10.60
C SER A 75 0.88 16.82 -10.75
N GLN A 76 -0.22 16.48 -10.06
CA GLN A 76 -1.51 17.16 -10.27
C GLN A 76 -2.21 17.59 -8.98
N GLY A 77 -1.69 17.20 -7.82
CA GLY A 77 -2.23 17.60 -6.52
C GLY A 77 -3.34 16.71 -5.98
N TYR A 78 -3.74 15.69 -6.74
CA TYR A 78 -4.79 14.75 -6.30
C TYR A 78 -4.62 13.40 -6.97
N VAL A 79 -5.32 12.39 -6.44
CA VAL A 79 -5.43 11.06 -7.01
C VAL A 79 -6.85 10.87 -7.52
N VAL A 80 -7.01 10.29 -8.70
CA VAL A 80 -8.35 9.95 -9.22
C VAL A 80 -8.76 8.60 -8.65
N ASP A 81 -9.83 8.58 -7.87
CA ASP A 81 -10.46 7.38 -7.34
C ASP A 81 -11.71 7.09 -8.16
N PHE A 82 -11.94 5.84 -8.53
CA PHE A 82 -13.03 5.52 -9.45
C PHE A 82 -13.73 4.19 -9.16
N LEU A 83 -13.23 3.37 -8.24
CA LEU A 83 -13.85 2.10 -7.88
C LEU A 83 -14.77 2.32 -6.67
N TYR A 84 -16.04 1.98 -6.80
CA TYR A 84 -17.03 2.26 -5.79
C TYR A 84 -17.92 1.06 -5.50
N PHE A 85 -17.87 0.56 -4.26
CA PHE A 85 -18.81 -0.45 -3.77
C PHE A 85 -20.05 0.26 -3.20
N LYS A 86 -21.00 0.53 -4.07
CA LYS A 86 -22.18 1.31 -3.73
C LYS A 86 -23.08 0.62 -2.70
N LEU A 87 -23.20 -0.71 -2.77
CA LEU A 87 -24.08 -1.47 -1.89
C LEU A 87 -23.77 -1.23 -0.41
N ILE A 88 -22.50 -1.11 -0.04
CA ILE A 88 -22.06 -0.88 1.34
C ILE A 88 -21.59 0.55 1.57
N ASN A 89 -21.73 1.41 0.57
CA ASN A 89 -21.26 2.79 0.61
C ASN A 89 -19.79 2.90 1.05
N PHE A 90 -18.95 1.99 0.54
CA PHE A 90 -17.52 2.00 0.84
C PHE A 90 -16.85 3.21 0.16
N PRO A 91 -15.85 3.84 0.79
CA PRO A 91 -15.15 4.97 0.16
C PRO A 91 -14.61 4.63 -1.23
N ILE A 92 -14.73 5.58 -2.15
CA ILE A 92 -14.25 5.40 -3.53
C ILE A 92 -12.72 5.26 -3.50
N PHE A 93 -12.18 4.36 -4.29
CA PHE A 93 -10.75 4.04 -4.29
C PHE A 93 -10.24 3.81 -5.72
N ASN A 94 -8.95 3.53 -5.88
CA ASN A 94 -8.32 3.28 -7.16
C ASN A 94 -7.50 1.97 -7.14
N VAL A 95 -6.90 1.62 -8.27
CA VAL A 95 -6.12 0.37 -8.41
C VAL A 95 -4.88 0.40 -7.51
N ALA A 96 -4.22 1.57 -7.37
CA ALA A 96 -3.06 1.68 -6.49
C ALA A 96 -3.43 1.37 -5.03
N ASP A 97 -4.61 1.80 -4.58
CA ASP A 97 -5.12 1.47 -3.24
C ASP A 97 -5.33 -0.04 -3.08
N CYS A 98 -5.79 -0.71 -4.14
CA CYS A 98 -5.92 -2.17 -4.14
C CYS A 98 -4.56 -2.84 -3.94
N TYR A 99 -3.53 -2.35 -4.61
CA TYR A 99 -2.17 -2.89 -4.47
C TYR A 99 -1.67 -2.74 -3.03
N VAL A 100 -1.84 -1.56 -2.45
CA VAL A 100 -1.40 -1.31 -1.07
C VAL A 100 -2.19 -2.20 -0.10
N THR A 101 -3.50 -2.25 -0.24
CA THR A 101 -4.38 -2.99 0.69
C THR A 101 -4.13 -4.50 0.61
N ILE A 102 -4.10 -5.05 -0.58
CA ILE A 102 -3.87 -6.49 -0.78
C ILE A 102 -2.45 -6.85 -0.32
N GLY A 103 -1.47 -6.04 -0.71
CA GLY A 103 -0.09 -6.26 -0.30
C GLY A 103 0.06 -6.23 1.22
N ALA A 104 -0.56 -5.26 1.89
CA ALA A 104 -0.50 -5.13 3.34
C ALA A 104 -1.21 -6.29 4.04
N ALA A 105 -2.40 -6.69 3.57
CA ALA A 105 -3.14 -7.80 4.14
C ALA A 105 -2.35 -9.11 4.02
N CYS A 106 -1.78 -9.37 2.85
CA CYS A 106 -0.95 -10.55 2.63
C CYS A 106 0.33 -10.51 3.49
N LEU A 107 0.92 -9.33 3.64
CA LEU A 107 2.10 -9.16 4.50
C LEU A 107 1.79 -9.54 5.94
N VAL A 108 0.68 -9.04 6.49
CA VAL A 108 0.26 -9.38 7.86
C VAL A 108 0.04 -10.88 7.99
N PHE A 109 -0.65 -11.49 7.02
CA PHE A 109 -0.89 -12.94 7.03
C PHE A 109 0.43 -13.72 7.05
N LEU A 110 1.39 -13.34 6.21
CA LEU A 110 2.68 -14.02 6.13
C LEU A 110 3.45 -13.92 7.45
N ILE A 111 3.45 -12.73 8.07
CA ILE A 111 4.16 -12.51 9.34
C ILE A 111 3.51 -13.31 10.47
N MET A 112 2.18 -13.38 10.50
CA MET A 112 1.47 -14.06 11.58
C MET A 112 1.44 -15.58 11.45
N PHE A 113 1.39 -16.12 10.23
CA PHE A 113 1.08 -17.53 10.02
C PHE A 113 2.11 -18.30 9.20
N TYR A 114 2.96 -17.64 8.43
CA TYR A 114 3.87 -18.32 7.51
C TYR A 114 5.32 -18.24 7.99
N TYR A 115 5.80 -17.05 8.34
CA TYR A 115 7.19 -16.87 8.79
C TYR A 115 7.30 -17.11 10.29
N LYS A 116 8.41 -17.74 10.69
CA LYS A 116 8.74 -17.96 12.09
C LYS A 116 9.63 -16.82 12.60
N ASP A 117 9.74 -16.69 13.91
CA ASP A 117 10.59 -15.68 14.53
C ASP A 117 12.02 -15.73 14.02
N GLU A 118 12.55 -16.93 13.82
CA GLU A 118 13.90 -17.12 13.28
C GLU A 118 14.02 -16.59 11.85
N ASP A 119 12.95 -16.68 11.04
CA ASP A 119 12.93 -16.16 9.67
C ASP A 119 12.95 -14.62 9.67
N MET A 120 12.39 -14.01 10.69
CA MET A 120 12.32 -12.55 10.81
C MET A 120 13.56 -11.94 11.45
N ALA A 121 14.45 -12.76 11.99
CA ALA A 121 15.67 -12.28 12.67
C ALA A 121 16.59 -11.50 11.74
N CYS A 122 16.59 -11.81 10.43
CA CYS A 122 17.41 -11.11 9.44
C CYS A 122 17.07 -9.62 9.31
N PHE A 123 15.85 -9.23 9.72
CA PHE A 123 15.39 -7.84 9.64
C PHE A 123 15.68 -7.04 10.91
N SER A 124 16.30 -7.66 11.90
CA SER A 124 16.62 -6.99 13.16
C SER A 124 17.61 -5.85 12.94
N LEU A 125 17.42 -4.75 13.65
CA LEU A 125 18.35 -3.62 13.67
C LEU A 125 19.60 -3.92 14.49
N LYS A 126 19.55 -4.95 15.33
CA LYS A 126 20.69 -5.35 16.16
C LYS A 126 21.68 -6.14 15.33
N LYS A 127 22.97 -5.87 15.52
CA LYS A 127 24.03 -6.73 14.97
C LYS A 127 23.95 -8.09 15.65
N GLN A 128 23.98 -9.11 14.84
CA GLN A 128 24.06 -10.49 15.32
C GLN A 128 25.48 -10.98 15.25
#